data_01b4cd92d115459df6f7539d997376e8
#
_entry.id   01b4cd92d115459df6f7539d997376e8
#
_cell.length_a   1.000
_cell.length_b   1.000
_cell.length_c   1.000
_cell.angle_alpha   90.00
_cell.angle_beta   90.00
_cell.angle_gamma   90.00
#
_symmetry.space_group_name_H-M   'P 1'
#
loop_
_entity.id
_entity.type
_entity.pdbx_description
1 polymer ?
#
loop_
_entity_poly.entity_id
_entity_poly.type
_entity_poly.pdbx_seq_one_letter_code
_entity_poly.pdbx_strand_id
1 'polypeptide(L)'
;MPIDGAARRLKAGALGAIYAHRMEFGPSALGARTILANPARRETHDLLNVRLERCEFMPFAPVIQRVKAGRAFNVTGVTQRACRYMTIACDVRPEWRARILAVVHVDNSARPQIVDRADNPLYYDTLSAFERETSLPVPVNTSFNEEPIVNPPDECVKTSRDGRIDFVLTDQGLYDCPRA
;
A
#
# COMPACT_ATOMS: atom_id res chain seq x y z
N MET A 1 -3.81 13.76 14.09
CA MET A 1 -2.98 12.62 14.53
C MET A 1 -2.02 12.21 13.41
N PRO A 2 -0.89 11.47 13.66
CA PRO A 2 0.05 11.06 12.60
C PRO A 2 -0.62 10.34 11.43
N ILE A 3 -1.53 9.41 11.72
CA ILE A 3 -2.30 8.65 10.73
C ILE A 3 -3.14 9.54 9.81
N ASP A 4 -3.83 10.54 10.35
CA ASP A 4 -4.64 11.47 9.54
C ASP A 4 -3.74 12.37 8.68
N GLY A 5 -2.56 12.73 9.18
CA GLY A 5 -1.53 13.44 8.41
C GLY A 5 -1.05 12.62 7.21
N ALA A 6 -0.78 11.32 7.42
CA ALA A 6 -0.40 10.41 6.35
C ALA A 6 -1.52 10.27 5.30
N ALA A 7 -2.77 10.08 5.73
CA ALA A 7 -3.92 9.95 4.85
C ALA A 7 -4.13 11.17 3.95
N ARG A 8 -4.02 12.39 4.51
CA ARG A 8 -4.11 13.63 3.71
C ARG A 8 -3.02 13.77 2.67
N ARG A 9 -1.77 13.35 3.00
CA ARG A 9 -0.65 13.36 2.06
C ARG A 9 -0.86 12.34 0.92
N LEU A 10 -1.32 11.12 1.24
CA LEU A 10 -1.68 10.12 0.23
C LEU A 10 -2.80 10.63 -0.69
N LYS A 11 -3.82 11.31 -0.13
CA LYS A 11 -4.88 11.96 -0.94
C LYS A 11 -4.31 12.98 -1.90
N ALA A 12 -3.32 13.75 -1.48
CA ALA A 12 -2.64 14.76 -2.30
C ALA A 12 -1.70 14.15 -3.36
N GLY A 13 -1.51 12.82 -3.38
CA GLY A 13 -0.68 12.12 -4.35
C GLY A 13 0.75 11.83 -3.88
N ALA A 14 1.06 12.07 -2.61
CA ALA A 14 2.36 11.72 -2.05
C ALA A 14 2.52 10.19 -1.91
N LEU A 15 3.75 9.72 -2.00
CA LEU A 15 4.15 8.35 -1.70
C LEU A 15 4.59 8.26 -0.24
N GLY A 16 3.94 7.41 0.55
CA GLY A 16 4.26 7.24 1.95
C GLY A 16 4.70 5.83 2.29
N ALA A 17 5.71 5.69 3.16
CA ALA A 17 6.08 4.39 3.69
C ALA A 17 5.55 4.19 5.11
N ILE A 18 5.23 2.94 5.44
CA ILE A 18 5.08 2.48 6.82
C ILE A 18 6.34 1.73 7.20
N TYR A 19 6.96 2.16 8.29
CA TYR A 19 8.06 1.48 8.95
C TYR A 19 7.68 1.28 10.42
N ALA A 20 7.19 0.08 10.75
CA ALA A 20 6.66 -0.24 12.07
C ALA A 20 7.02 -1.68 12.48
N HIS A 21 7.13 -1.92 13.78
CA HIS A 21 7.34 -3.27 14.36
C HIS A 21 8.49 -4.08 13.72
N ARG A 22 8.42 -5.40 13.85
CA ARG A 22 9.28 -6.31 13.11
C ARG A 22 8.82 -6.39 11.66
N MET A 23 9.79 -6.52 10.72
CA MET A 23 9.46 -6.69 9.31
C MET A 23 8.71 -8.01 9.05
N GLU A 24 8.01 -8.05 7.94
CA GLU A 24 7.41 -9.26 7.40
C GLU A 24 8.47 -10.32 7.11
N PHE A 25 8.11 -11.58 7.23
CA PHE A 25 8.93 -12.68 6.75
C PHE A 25 8.49 -13.09 5.34
N GLY A 26 9.27 -12.68 4.33
CA GLY A 26 8.98 -12.97 2.93
C GLY A 26 9.30 -11.82 1.98
N PRO A 27 9.10 -12.01 0.67
CA PRO A 27 9.50 -11.03 -0.36
C PRO A 27 8.51 -9.88 -0.54
N SER A 28 7.31 -9.95 0.07
CA SER A 28 6.24 -8.98 -0.15
C SER A 28 5.91 -8.21 1.13
N ALA A 29 5.73 -6.90 1.01
CA ALA A 29 5.27 -6.06 2.11
C ALA A 29 3.85 -6.43 2.55
N LEU A 30 3.66 -6.59 3.86
CA LEU A 30 2.37 -6.92 4.49
C LEU A 30 1.90 -5.86 5.49
N GLY A 31 2.54 -4.68 5.50
CA GLY A 31 2.12 -3.54 6.29
C GLY A 31 3.14 -3.05 7.31
N ALA A 32 4.28 -3.76 7.51
CA ALA A 32 5.35 -3.30 8.40
C ALA A 32 6.47 -2.57 7.62
N ARG A 33 6.69 -2.93 6.36
CA ARG A 33 7.66 -2.33 5.43
C ARG A 33 6.99 -2.06 4.09
N THR A 34 5.97 -1.21 4.12
CA THR A 34 5.02 -1.00 3.01
C THR A 34 5.11 0.42 2.50
N ILE A 35 5.14 0.61 1.18
CA ILE A 35 4.85 1.88 0.53
C ILE A 35 3.38 1.90 0.14
N LEU A 36 2.72 3.02 0.47
CA LEU A 36 1.33 3.32 0.15
C LEU A 36 1.24 4.46 -0.85
N ALA A 37 0.27 4.37 -1.76
CA ALA A 37 -0.08 5.43 -2.70
C ALA A 37 -1.58 5.46 -2.99
N ASN A 38 -2.05 6.57 -3.55
CA ASN A 38 -3.45 6.70 -3.98
C ASN A 38 -3.65 6.02 -5.34
N PRO A 39 -4.51 4.99 -5.48
CA PRO A 39 -4.68 4.22 -6.71
C PRO A 39 -5.60 4.89 -7.74
N ALA A 40 -6.18 6.04 -7.45
CA ALA A 40 -7.23 6.65 -8.27
C ALA A 40 -6.77 7.02 -9.68
N ARG A 41 -5.47 7.26 -9.89
CA ARG A 41 -4.88 7.67 -11.17
C ARG A 41 -3.95 6.60 -11.71
N ARG A 42 -3.96 6.40 -13.01
CA ARG A 42 -3.02 5.50 -13.68
C ARG A 42 -1.57 5.98 -13.57
N GLU A 43 -1.38 7.30 -13.58
CA GLU A 43 -0.07 7.95 -13.45
C GLU A 43 0.62 7.60 -12.11
N THR A 44 -0.14 7.20 -11.09
CA THR A 44 0.43 6.69 -9.84
C THR A 44 1.26 5.42 -10.06
N HIS A 45 0.84 4.56 -10.99
CA HIS A 45 1.59 3.36 -11.36
C HIS A 45 2.95 3.73 -11.96
N ASP A 46 2.96 4.66 -12.91
CA ASP A 46 4.18 5.09 -13.60
C ASP A 46 5.11 5.84 -12.63
N LEU A 47 4.56 6.71 -11.79
CA LEU A 47 5.30 7.41 -10.74
C LEU A 47 6.00 6.43 -9.78
N LEU A 48 5.29 5.40 -9.33
CA LEU A 48 5.88 4.38 -8.45
C LEU A 48 7.01 3.62 -9.15
N ASN A 49 6.83 3.21 -10.41
CA ASN A 49 7.87 2.52 -11.17
C ASN A 49 9.12 3.38 -11.33
N VAL A 50 8.96 4.67 -11.68
CA VAL A 50 10.08 5.60 -11.84
C VAL A 50 10.80 5.83 -10.49
N ARG A 51 10.06 6.16 -9.41
CA ARG A 51 10.68 6.48 -8.11
C ARG A 51 11.30 5.27 -7.41
N LEU A 52 10.76 4.08 -7.66
CA LEU A 52 11.28 2.83 -7.08
C LEU A 52 12.24 2.11 -8.02
N GLU A 53 12.61 2.73 -9.15
CA GLU A 53 13.55 2.19 -10.15
C GLU A 53 13.20 0.76 -10.59
N ARG A 54 11.88 0.46 -10.73
CA ARG A 54 11.40 -0.87 -11.08
C ARG A 54 11.36 -1.04 -12.59
N CYS A 55 12.05 -2.06 -13.07
CA CYS A 55 12.01 -2.48 -14.47
C CYS A 55 10.88 -3.47 -14.79
N GLU A 56 10.11 -3.85 -13.78
CA GLU A 56 9.15 -4.95 -13.90
C GLU A 56 7.75 -4.45 -14.25
N PHE A 57 7.12 -5.10 -15.22
CA PHE A 57 5.71 -4.93 -15.59
C PHE A 57 4.74 -5.51 -14.55
N MET A 58 5.19 -5.87 -13.36
CA MET A 58 4.32 -6.44 -12.33
C MET A 58 3.39 -5.37 -11.76
N PRO A 59 2.06 -5.56 -11.86
CA PRO A 59 1.10 -4.64 -11.28
C PRO A 59 1.26 -4.55 -9.77
N PHE A 60 1.04 -3.34 -9.22
CA PHE A 60 1.03 -3.14 -7.77
C PHE A 60 -0.17 -3.84 -7.13
N ALA A 61 0.00 -4.29 -5.90
CA ALA A 61 -1.07 -4.89 -5.15
C ALA A 61 -1.97 -3.81 -4.50
N PRO A 62 -3.29 -3.97 -4.48
CA PRO A 62 -4.15 -3.20 -3.60
C PRO A 62 -4.13 -3.77 -2.18
N VAL A 63 -4.39 -2.94 -1.18
CA VAL A 63 -4.67 -3.40 0.18
C VAL A 63 -6.06 -2.94 0.62
N ILE A 64 -6.76 -3.79 1.37
CA ILE A 64 -8.11 -3.51 1.87
C ILE A 64 -8.35 -4.15 3.23
N GLN A 65 -9.17 -3.51 4.04
CA GLN A 65 -9.66 -4.10 5.30
C GLN A 65 -10.59 -5.27 5.01
N ARG A 66 -10.50 -6.36 5.79
CA ARG A 66 -11.28 -7.58 5.58
C ARG A 66 -12.79 -7.31 5.52
N VAL A 67 -13.29 -6.48 6.42
CA VAL A 67 -14.72 -6.14 6.50
C VAL A 67 -15.24 -5.40 5.25
N LYS A 68 -14.34 -4.87 4.41
CA LYS A 68 -14.65 -4.11 3.20
C LYS A 68 -14.27 -4.85 1.92
N ALA A 69 -13.56 -5.98 2.01
CA ALA A 69 -13.01 -6.68 0.85
C ALA A 69 -14.05 -7.01 -0.22
N GLY A 70 -15.23 -7.49 0.19
CA GLY A 70 -16.34 -7.78 -0.71
C GLY A 70 -16.96 -6.56 -1.41
N ARG A 71 -16.61 -5.33 -1.02
CA ARG A 71 -17.04 -4.12 -1.73
C ARG A 71 -16.30 -3.92 -3.05
N ALA A 72 -15.00 -4.22 -3.07
CA ALA A 72 -14.14 -3.96 -4.23
C ALA A 72 -13.76 -5.21 -5.03
N PHE A 73 -13.72 -6.37 -4.37
CA PHE A 73 -13.26 -7.63 -4.97
C PHE A 73 -14.29 -8.76 -4.84
N ASN A 74 -14.30 -9.66 -5.83
CA ASN A 74 -15.06 -10.89 -5.75
C ASN A 74 -14.29 -11.92 -4.90
N VAL A 75 -14.52 -11.89 -3.58
CA VAL A 75 -13.86 -12.75 -2.62
C VAL A 75 -14.84 -13.56 -1.80
N THR A 76 -14.48 -14.82 -1.53
CA THR A 76 -15.20 -15.73 -0.62
C THR A 76 -14.43 -15.90 0.69
N GLY A 77 -14.99 -16.56 1.70
CA GLY A 77 -14.27 -16.80 2.95
C GLY A 77 -12.95 -17.57 2.77
N VAL A 78 -12.87 -18.47 1.79
CA VAL A 78 -11.65 -19.24 1.47
C VAL A 78 -10.62 -18.34 0.77
N THR A 79 -11.03 -17.59 -0.26
CA THR A 79 -10.13 -16.72 -1.02
C THR A 79 -9.63 -15.55 -0.18
N GLN A 80 -10.43 -15.02 0.76
CA GLN A 80 -9.97 -13.99 1.70
C GLN A 80 -8.76 -14.43 2.53
N ARG A 81 -8.68 -15.71 2.92
CA ARG A 81 -7.53 -16.24 3.67
C ARG A 81 -6.26 -16.22 2.82
N ALA A 82 -6.33 -16.64 1.56
CA ALA A 82 -5.20 -16.59 0.63
C ALA A 82 -4.78 -15.13 0.32
N CYS A 83 -5.75 -14.22 0.20
CA CYS A 83 -5.49 -12.80 -0.01
C CYS A 83 -4.77 -12.11 1.16
N ARG A 84 -4.73 -12.67 2.38
CA ARG A 84 -3.94 -12.09 3.48
C ARG A 84 -2.46 -11.94 3.10
N TYR A 85 -1.96 -12.80 2.23
CA TYR A 85 -0.56 -12.86 1.81
C TYR A 85 -0.37 -12.59 0.31
N MET A 86 -1.37 -12.03 -0.35
CA MET A 86 -1.33 -11.71 -1.79
C MET A 86 -1.00 -12.93 -2.69
N THR A 87 -1.45 -14.13 -2.32
CA THR A 87 -1.08 -15.38 -3.03
C THR A 87 -1.98 -15.71 -4.22
N ILE A 88 -3.11 -15.00 -4.37
CA ILE A 88 -4.05 -15.18 -5.48
C ILE A 88 -4.52 -13.84 -6.03
N ALA A 89 -4.92 -13.84 -7.31
CA ALA A 89 -5.68 -12.75 -7.92
C ALA A 89 -7.18 -12.98 -7.75
N CYS A 90 -7.93 -11.88 -7.67
CA CYS A 90 -9.39 -11.85 -7.58
C CYS A 90 -9.94 -10.82 -8.54
N ASP A 91 -11.12 -11.07 -9.11
CA ASP A 91 -11.78 -10.10 -9.97
C ASP A 91 -12.11 -8.81 -9.21
N VAL A 92 -11.79 -7.68 -9.82
CA VAL A 92 -12.22 -6.36 -9.34
C VAL A 92 -13.67 -6.15 -9.78
N ARG A 93 -14.54 -5.76 -8.84
CA ARG A 93 -15.93 -5.45 -9.17
C ARG A 93 -16.00 -4.32 -10.19
N PRO A 94 -16.90 -4.40 -11.20
CA PRO A 94 -16.96 -3.44 -12.30
C PRO A 94 -16.99 -1.97 -11.86
N GLU A 95 -17.75 -1.65 -10.81
CA GLU A 95 -17.92 -0.32 -10.26
C GLU A 95 -16.66 0.26 -9.61
N TRP A 96 -15.65 -0.60 -9.33
CA TRP A 96 -14.37 -0.18 -8.72
C TRP A 96 -13.22 -0.05 -9.72
N ARG A 97 -13.32 -0.69 -10.90
CA ARG A 97 -12.22 -0.74 -11.87
C ARG A 97 -11.69 0.64 -12.27
N ALA A 98 -12.61 1.58 -12.55
CA ALA A 98 -12.25 2.96 -12.90
C ALA A 98 -11.81 3.81 -11.70
N ARG A 99 -12.04 3.35 -10.47
CA ARG A 99 -11.73 4.10 -9.25
C ARG A 99 -10.35 3.80 -8.66
N ILE A 100 -9.78 2.63 -9.01
CA ILE A 100 -8.50 2.12 -8.47
C ILE A 100 -7.56 1.69 -9.59
N LEU A 101 -7.45 2.50 -10.64
CA LEU A 101 -6.78 2.21 -11.92
C LEU A 101 -5.34 1.70 -11.76
N ALA A 102 -4.58 2.22 -10.78
CA ALA A 102 -3.18 1.87 -10.59
C ALA A 102 -2.94 0.42 -10.11
N VAL A 103 -3.98 -0.28 -9.67
CA VAL A 103 -3.89 -1.65 -9.12
C VAL A 103 -4.77 -2.66 -9.83
N VAL A 104 -5.41 -2.27 -10.92
CA VAL A 104 -6.23 -3.17 -11.75
C VAL A 104 -5.39 -3.70 -12.90
N HIS A 105 -5.34 -5.03 -13.03
CA HIS A 105 -4.67 -5.72 -14.11
C HIS A 105 -5.43 -5.57 -15.43
N VAL A 106 -4.79 -5.90 -16.54
CA VAL A 106 -5.40 -5.81 -17.88
C VAL A 106 -6.61 -6.73 -18.07
N ASP A 107 -6.67 -7.83 -17.32
CA ASP A 107 -7.79 -8.78 -17.28
C ASP A 107 -8.90 -8.39 -16.29
N ASN A 108 -8.82 -7.20 -15.69
CA ASN A 108 -9.71 -6.69 -14.64
C ASN A 108 -9.61 -7.42 -13.29
N SER A 109 -8.58 -8.22 -13.07
CA SER A 109 -8.25 -8.76 -11.75
C SER A 109 -7.34 -7.81 -10.97
N ALA A 110 -7.12 -8.15 -9.70
CA ALA A 110 -6.08 -7.57 -8.86
C ALA A 110 -5.60 -8.63 -7.86
N ARG A 111 -4.43 -8.42 -7.26
CA ARG A 111 -3.86 -9.31 -6.24
C ARG A 111 -3.93 -8.64 -4.86
N PRO A 112 -5.13 -8.61 -4.21
CA PRO A 112 -5.32 -7.83 -3.01
C PRO A 112 -4.61 -8.42 -1.80
N GLN A 113 -4.12 -7.53 -0.92
CA GLN A 113 -3.85 -7.86 0.47
C GLN A 113 -5.11 -7.58 1.30
N ILE A 114 -5.58 -8.57 2.05
CA ILE A 114 -6.70 -8.40 2.99
C ILE A 114 -6.16 -8.36 4.42
N VAL A 115 -6.44 -7.28 5.15
CA VAL A 115 -5.87 -6.98 6.46
C VAL A 115 -6.94 -7.02 7.55
N ASP A 116 -6.62 -7.67 8.67
CA ASP A 116 -7.36 -7.60 9.91
C ASP A 116 -6.69 -6.63 10.88
N ARG A 117 -7.51 -5.96 11.73
CA ARG A 117 -6.99 -5.04 12.73
C ARG A 117 -6.11 -5.75 13.77
N ALA A 118 -6.41 -7.01 14.06
CA ALA A 118 -5.64 -7.82 15.01
C ALA A 118 -4.22 -8.14 14.51
N ASP A 119 -3.99 -8.15 13.20
CA ASP A 119 -2.68 -8.45 12.62
C ASP A 119 -1.76 -7.23 12.65
N ASN A 120 -2.28 -6.05 12.30
CA ASN A 120 -1.52 -4.79 12.27
C ASN A 120 -2.46 -3.59 12.50
N PRO A 121 -2.62 -3.13 13.76
CA PRO A 121 -3.49 -2.01 14.08
C PRO A 121 -3.12 -0.70 13.38
N LEU A 122 -1.83 -0.36 13.32
CA LEU A 122 -1.35 0.88 12.69
C LEU A 122 -1.73 0.91 11.21
N TYR A 123 -1.46 -0.18 10.51
CA TYR A 123 -1.79 -0.32 9.09
C TYR A 123 -3.29 -0.23 8.86
N TYR A 124 -4.07 -1.01 9.62
CA TYR A 124 -5.53 -1.02 9.54
C TYR A 124 -6.16 0.36 9.76
N ASP A 125 -5.68 1.09 10.79
CA ASP A 125 -6.18 2.41 11.12
C ASP A 125 -5.76 3.46 10.06
N THR A 126 -4.58 3.28 9.44
CA THR A 126 -4.15 4.08 8.27
C THR A 126 -5.08 3.89 7.07
N LEU A 127 -5.50 2.64 6.78
CA LEU A 127 -6.48 2.36 5.72
C LEU A 127 -7.84 3.04 6.02
N SER A 128 -8.26 3.04 7.29
CA SER A 128 -9.48 3.73 7.70
C SER A 128 -9.40 5.24 7.49
N ALA A 129 -8.26 5.84 7.83
CA ALA A 129 -8.03 7.27 7.64
C ALA A 129 -7.97 7.62 6.14
N PHE A 130 -7.30 6.80 5.33
CA PHE A 130 -7.24 6.98 3.89
C PHE A 130 -8.64 6.97 3.25
N GLU A 131 -9.50 6.02 3.64
CA GLU A 131 -10.87 5.98 3.13
C GLU A 131 -11.70 7.20 3.54
N ARG A 132 -11.55 7.69 4.78
CA ARG A 132 -12.23 8.93 5.21
C ARG A 132 -11.85 10.13 4.34
N GLU A 133 -10.59 10.23 3.97
CA GLU A 133 -10.07 11.36 3.18
C GLU A 133 -10.39 11.25 1.68
N THR A 134 -10.43 10.03 1.12
CA THR A 134 -10.50 9.80 -0.33
C THR A 134 -11.79 9.17 -0.81
N SER A 135 -12.62 8.61 0.09
CA SER A 135 -13.75 7.74 -0.22
C SER A 135 -13.34 6.44 -0.95
N LEU A 136 -12.06 6.08 -0.89
CA LEU A 136 -11.50 4.84 -1.45
C LEU A 136 -11.01 3.94 -0.32
N PRO A 137 -11.55 2.70 -0.16
CA PRO A 137 -11.08 1.76 0.86
C PRO A 137 -9.80 1.01 0.46
N VAL A 138 -9.21 1.35 -0.68
CA VAL A 138 -8.17 0.56 -1.35
C VAL A 138 -7.01 1.46 -1.75
N PRO A 139 -5.94 1.64 -0.95
CA PRO A 139 -4.68 2.20 -1.44
C PRO A 139 -3.83 1.13 -2.15
N VAL A 140 -2.79 1.59 -2.85
CA VAL A 140 -1.70 0.74 -3.34
C VAL A 140 -0.90 0.22 -2.16
N ASN A 141 -0.44 -1.04 -2.25
CA ASN A 141 0.58 -1.64 -1.40
C ASN A 141 1.74 -2.13 -2.25
N THR A 142 2.94 -1.67 -1.97
CA THR A 142 4.17 -2.24 -2.52
C THR A 142 5.26 -2.28 -1.46
N SER A 143 6.30 -3.07 -1.72
CA SER A 143 7.40 -3.26 -0.77
C SER A 143 8.26 -2.00 -0.66
N PHE A 144 8.64 -1.69 0.56
CA PHE A 144 9.63 -0.67 0.87
C PHE A 144 11.02 -1.30 0.69
N ASN A 145 11.56 -1.17 -0.53
CA ASN A 145 12.76 -1.89 -0.94
C ASN A 145 13.99 -1.02 -0.98
N GLU A 146 15.10 -1.62 -0.49
CA GLU A 146 16.48 -1.45 -0.92
C GLU A 146 16.98 -2.73 -1.60
N GLU A 147 16.30 -3.69 -1.98
CA GLU A 147 16.69 -5.05 -2.35
C GLU A 147 17.68 -5.71 -1.37
N PRO A 148 17.22 -6.44 -0.41
CA PRO A 148 15.83 -6.86 -0.13
C PRO A 148 14.98 -5.75 0.50
N ILE A 149 13.79 -6.11 1.05
CA ILE A 149 12.93 -5.17 1.81
C ILE A 149 13.75 -4.54 2.93
N VAL A 150 13.61 -3.23 3.10
CA VAL A 150 14.20 -2.44 4.20
C VAL A 150 14.00 -3.16 5.54
N ASN A 151 15.09 -3.42 6.25
CA ASN A 151 15.04 -4.10 7.55
C ASN A 151 15.48 -3.17 8.69
N PRO A 152 16.77 -2.75 8.83
CA PRO A 152 17.17 -1.85 9.90
C PRO A 152 16.74 -0.40 9.62
N PRO A 153 16.68 0.44 10.68
CA PRO A 153 16.27 1.85 10.56
C PRO A 153 17.15 2.71 9.63
N ASP A 154 18.43 2.42 9.55
CA ASP A 154 19.38 3.14 8.70
C ASP A 154 19.08 2.95 7.20
N GLU A 155 18.65 1.77 6.77
CA GLU A 155 18.15 1.55 5.41
C GLU A 155 16.88 2.37 5.13
N CYS A 156 15.96 2.46 6.09
CA CYS A 156 14.79 3.32 5.98
C CYS A 156 15.20 4.80 5.79
N VAL A 157 16.15 5.28 6.59
CA VAL A 157 16.67 6.66 6.48
C VAL A 157 17.34 6.89 5.14
N LYS A 158 18.13 5.92 4.65
CA LYS A 158 18.80 6.02 3.35
C LYS A 158 17.78 6.16 2.23
N THR A 159 16.83 5.23 2.11
CA THR A 159 15.78 5.24 1.08
C THR A 159 14.91 6.51 1.15
N SER A 160 14.72 7.06 2.36
CA SER A 160 14.02 8.33 2.54
C SER A 160 14.79 9.52 1.95
N ARG A 161 16.12 9.48 1.98
CA ARG A 161 16.98 10.53 1.42
C ARG A 161 17.12 10.44 -0.10
N ASP A 162 16.97 9.25 -0.66
CA ASP A 162 17.06 9.01 -2.12
C ASP A 162 15.82 9.53 -2.89
N GLY A 163 14.89 10.21 -2.22
CA GLY A 163 13.71 10.80 -2.85
C GLY A 163 12.65 9.81 -3.34
N ARG A 164 12.76 8.53 -2.96
CA ARG A 164 11.82 7.46 -3.39
C ARG A 164 10.44 7.60 -2.76
N ILE A 165 10.37 8.17 -1.55
CA ILE A 165 9.14 8.41 -0.79
C ILE A 165 9.10 9.85 -0.26
N ASP A 166 7.91 10.34 0.07
CA ASP A 166 7.72 11.71 0.56
C ASP A 166 7.59 11.78 2.08
N PHE A 167 7.20 10.69 2.74
CA PHE A 167 7.09 10.59 4.20
C PHE A 167 7.16 9.15 4.69
N VAL A 168 7.50 9.00 5.98
CA VAL A 168 7.46 7.72 6.70
C VAL A 168 6.52 7.83 7.89
N LEU A 169 5.60 6.90 8.02
CA LEU A 169 4.74 6.70 9.19
C LEU A 169 5.32 5.57 10.04
N THR A 170 5.50 5.82 11.32
CA THR A 170 5.97 4.84 12.29
C THR A 170 5.01 4.76 13.48
N ASP A 171 5.26 3.84 14.41
CA ASP A 171 4.53 3.77 15.69
C ASP A 171 4.71 5.04 16.54
N GLN A 172 5.78 5.79 16.32
CA GLN A 172 6.11 6.98 17.10
C GLN A 172 5.65 8.28 16.45
N GLY A 173 5.44 8.32 15.13
CA GLY A 173 5.07 9.53 14.45
C GLY A 173 5.10 9.49 12.93
N LEU A 174 4.91 10.66 12.36
CA LEU A 174 4.94 10.92 10.92
C LEU A 174 6.12 11.84 10.62
N TYR A 175 6.99 11.41 9.73
CA TYR A 175 8.24 12.09 9.39
C TYR A 175 8.27 12.43 7.91
N ASP A 176 8.61 13.68 7.58
CA ASP A 176 8.83 14.11 6.20
C ASP A 176 10.17 13.63 5.69
N CYS A 177 10.22 13.16 4.44
CA CYS A 177 11.46 12.87 3.76
C CYS A 177 11.95 14.12 3.04
N PRO A 178 13.27 14.43 3.10
CA PRO A 178 13.82 15.53 2.34
C PRO A 178 13.59 15.26 0.85
N ARG A 179 13.12 16.27 0.12
CA ARG A 179 13.13 16.20 -1.35
C ARG A 179 14.56 16.42 -1.83
N ALA A 180 15.06 15.52 -2.66
CA ALA A 180 16.34 15.66 -3.31
C ALA A 180 16.35 16.90 -4.24
#